data_d5dfb62baafd92e6e93c55a581cdaa5a
#
_entry.id   d5dfb62baafd92e6e93c55a581cdaa5a
#
_cell.length_a   1.000
_cell.length_b   1.000
_cell.length_c   1.000
_cell.angle_alpha   90.00
_cell.angle_beta   90.00
_cell.angle_gamma   90.00
#
_symmetry.space_group_name_H-M   'P 1'
#
loop_
_entity.id
_entity.type
_entity.pdbx_description
1 polymer ?
#
loop_
_entity_poly.entity_id
_entity_poly.type
_entity_poly.pdbx_seq_one_letter_code
_entity_poly.pdbx_strand_id
1 'polypeptide(L)'
;MKLNLDFYKNEIKYNELSREEFLINNYIGNYKEDEYGKIIERDNSIESLYTLSDMRKNIINWYPFEKDCTILEIGANLGQITGELCKNASKVVSVEFSKLRGQAIAKRHSDKKNLEVIVGNLKDIKFEEKFDYITLIGILEYAPIIYQTENPYEDLLKFLSTLLKDNGKMLIATNNKFGMRNWTVIDSNDRNLEYDAIISKMDSKKSQYLSKKMIDKLIKKLNLGQAKYYYPLPDYEYANVIFTDKFLPNKNNIHRNMTFFKDSYIVNFHENNAYLQIIEEDENLFKFFANSYFIEVGKNFKENNIKYVSFWNNRKPEYKLKTIMEEDKVYKYPENELAKSHIEKIKNNIDVLNKANIKVLDQYDEEKIISNIITEAKPYDEYVLEEGNKNGIDGIIKAINNFKGKILDKLEITNNVNNVFDNYGIFYKKEEIKDLTFVKNGLWDLNFQNCFIKDNELFIYDQEWEDDKIPLEFIIYRGIEIFTQLRNIININELYEKLGLQKYKSLFDRLEEKIDGKIYDNSIRLANHRPMKNVRGFIVENSDLKTKNIFLSSELQKLEKVNNITEEEISKMRKQIENQQNTINEIENSKGWKLTLKIRKVVSCFKRKEEK
;
A
#
# COMPACT_ATOMS: atom_id res chain seq x y z
N MET A 1 -0.54 30.89 4.02
CA MET A 1 -1.65 30.11 4.58
C MET A 1 -2.59 31.03 5.35
N LYS A 2 -3.90 30.80 5.24
CA LYS A 2 -4.95 31.51 5.99
C LYS A 2 -5.79 30.49 6.75
N LEU A 3 -6.04 30.70 8.05
CA LEU A 3 -6.96 29.91 8.87
C LEU A 3 -8.24 30.73 9.08
N ASN A 4 -9.38 30.18 8.67
CA ASN A 4 -10.70 30.80 8.77
C ASN A 4 -11.56 30.02 9.78
N LEU A 5 -11.98 30.68 10.85
CA LEU A 5 -12.81 30.13 11.93
C LEU A 5 -14.24 30.71 11.94
N ASP A 6 -14.63 31.51 10.94
CA ASP A 6 -15.91 32.24 10.92
C ASP A 6 -17.13 31.30 10.90
N PHE A 7 -16.93 30.08 10.38
CA PHE A 7 -17.98 29.05 10.30
C PHE A 7 -17.94 28.03 11.45
N TYR A 8 -17.00 28.21 12.41
CA TYR A 8 -16.88 27.30 13.54
C TYR A 8 -17.94 27.60 14.61
N LYS A 9 -18.78 26.61 14.88
CA LYS A 9 -19.79 26.66 15.96
C LYS A 9 -19.35 25.74 17.10
N ASN A 10 -19.21 26.29 18.30
CA ASN A 10 -18.76 25.56 19.51
C ASN A 10 -19.71 24.44 19.97
N GLU A 11 -20.84 24.22 19.28
CA GLU A 11 -21.93 23.34 19.73
C GLU A 11 -21.63 21.84 19.56
N ILE A 12 -20.64 21.49 18.75
CA ILE A 12 -20.30 20.08 18.47
C ILE A 12 -18.95 19.77 19.09
N LYS A 13 -18.97 19.07 20.22
CA LYS A 13 -17.76 18.49 20.80
C LYS A 13 -17.32 17.33 19.91
N TYR A 14 -16.32 17.58 19.09
CA TYR A 14 -15.58 16.52 18.44
C TYR A 14 -14.66 15.90 19.49
N ASN A 15 -14.95 14.67 19.94
CA ASN A 15 -14.09 13.96 20.87
C ASN A 15 -12.87 13.44 20.12
N GLU A 16 -11.82 14.23 20.15
CA GLU A 16 -10.52 13.82 19.63
C GLU A 16 -9.95 12.69 20.50
N LEU A 17 -9.26 11.78 19.84
CA LEU A 17 -8.59 10.70 20.53
C LEU A 17 -7.40 11.25 21.31
N SER A 18 -7.17 10.76 22.49
CA SER A 18 -5.98 11.09 23.29
C SER A 18 -4.68 10.88 22.48
N ARG A 19 -4.68 9.91 21.57
CA ARG A 19 -3.54 9.63 20.69
C ARG A 19 -3.38 10.64 19.55
N GLU A 20 -4.47 11.05 18.93
CA GLU A 20 -4.48 12.09 17.89
C GLU A 20 -4.02 13.43 18.46
N GLU A 21 -4.54 13.81 19.63
CA GLU A 21 -4.11 15.01 20.34
C GLU A 21 -2.63 14.96 20.69
N PHE A 22 -2.12 13.79 21.08
CA PHE A 22 -0.69 13.59 21.32
C PHE A 22 0.14 13.84 20.05
N LEU A 23 -0.27 13.29 18.88
CA LEU A 23 0.42 13.50 17.61
C LEU A 23 0.43 14.97 17.20
N ILE A 24 -0.70 15.66 17.37
CA ILE A 24 -0.83 17.09 17.07
C ILE A 24 0.12 17.91 17.95
N ASN A 25 0.10 17.68 19.25
CA ASN A 25 0.85 18.50 20.20
C ASN A 25 2.35 18.24 20.15
N ASN A 26 2.77 17.01 19.83
CA ASN A 26 4.18 16.64 19.89
C ASN A 26 4.89 16.61 18.54
N TYR A 27 4.17 16.32 17.44
CA TYR A 27 4.82 16.09 16.15
C TYR A 27 4.38 17.06 15.06
N ILE A 28 3.08 17.27 14.85
CA ILE A 28 2.58 18.05 13.72
C ILE A 28 2.97 19.52 13.87
N GLY A 29 3.74 20.01 12.89
CA GLY A 29 4.24 21.38 12.85
C GLY A 29 5.31 21.72 13.92
N ASN A 30 5.75 20.76 14.74
CA ASN A 30 6.94 20.86 15.58
C ASN A 30 8.18 20.35 14.83
N TYR A 31 7.94 19.46 13.84
CA TYR A 31 8.93 18.89 12.94
C TYR A 31 8.53 19.16 11.49
N LYS A 32 9.49 19.18 10.59
CA LYS A 32 9.25 19.25 9.16
C LYS A 32 8.81 17.88 8.63
N GLU A 33 8.12 17.86 7.48
CA GLU A 33 7.64 16.61 6.89
C GLU A 33 8.77 15.64 6.51
N ASP A 34 9.94 16.11 6.15
CA ASP A 34 11.13 15.31 5.87
C ASP A 34 11.74 14.62 7.10
N GLU A 35 11.40 15.09 8.32
CA GLU A 35 11.81 14.48 9.59
C GLU A 35 10.84 13.40 10.07
N TYR A 36 9.65 13.29 9.50
CA TYR A 36 8.59 12.39 9.98
C TYR A 36 8.97 10.91 9.90
N GLY A 37 9.79 10.49 8.95
CA GLY A 37 10.29 9.11 8.87
C GLY A 37 10.97 8.65 10.17
N LYS A 38 11.85 9.47 10.74
CA LYS A 38 12.53 9.20 12.03
C LYS A 38 11.56 9.15 13.21
N ILE A 39 10.50 9.94 13.16
CA ILE A 39 9.46 9.95 14.20
C ILE A 39 8.66 8.66 14.13
N ILE A 40 8.26 8.23 12.94
CA ILE A 40 7.53 6.98 12.71
C ILE A 40 8.35 5.78 13.22
N GLU A 41 9.65 5.74 12.92
CA GLU A 41 10.55 4.68 13.39
C GLU A 41 10.61 4.63 14.92
N ARG A 42 10.75 5.77 15.58
CA ARG A 42 10.84 5.88 17.03
C ARG A 42 9.52 5.60 17.74
N ASP A 43 8.43 6.17 17.25
CA ASP A 43 7.09 6.04 17.82
C ASP A 43 6.51 4.64 17.54
N ASN A 44 6.80 4.07 16.38
CA ASN A 44 6.42 2.72 15.95
C ASN A 44 4.92 2.40 16.18
N SER A 45 4.02 3.40 16.02
CA SER A 45 2.56 3.22 16.11
C SER A 45 1.92 3.29 14.72
N ILE A 46 0.76 2.67 14.56
CA ILE A 46 -0.02 2.75 13.31
C ILE A 46 -0.53 4.17 13.09
N GLU A 47 -0.91 4.84 14.16
CA GLU A 47 -1.43 6.20 14.10
C GLU A 47 -0.35 7.18 13.63
N SER A 48 0.90 7.01 14.06
CA SER A 48 2.01 7.82 13.55
C SER A 48 2.29 7.53 12.08
N LEU A 49 2.28 6.25 11.67
CA LEU A 49 2.41 5.86 10.27
C LEU A 49 1.30 6.47 9.41
N TYR A 50 0.04 6.34 9.84
CA TYR A 50 -1.11 6.89 9.12
C TYR A 50 -1.04 8.42 8.98
N THR A 51 -0.64 9.10 10.06
CA THR A 51 -0.69 10.57 10.14
C THR A 51 0.50 11.25 9.49
N LEU A 52 1.69 10.65 9.61
CA LEU A 52 2.94 11.32 9.26
C LEU A 52 3.58 10.77 7.98
N SER A 53 3.19 9.58 7.51
CA SER A 53 3.81 8.97 6.34
C SER A 53 3.46 9.68 5.03
N ASP A 54 4.44 9.73 4.13
CA ASP A 54 4.29 10.21 2.75
C ASP A 54 3.34 9.35 1.91
N MET A 55 3.13 8.09 2.28
CA MET A 55 2.28 7.15 1.52
C MET A 55 0.86 7.64 1.31
N ARG A 56 0.35 8.49 2.22
CA ARG A 56 -0.98 9.08 2.07
C ARG A 56 -1.11 9.96 0.81
N LYS A 57 0.00 10.52 0.33
CA LYS A 57 0.05 11.36 -0.87
C LYS A 57 -0.05 10.54 -2.16
N ASN A 58 0.22 9.23 -2.11
CA ASN A 58 0.24 8.37 -3.29
C ASN A 58 -1.09 8.28 -4.02
N ILE A 59 -2.20 8.52 -3.32
CA ILE A 59 -3.52 8.52 -3.97
C ILE A 59 -3.70 9.68 -4.96
N ILE A 60 -2.90 10.76 -4.83
CA ILE A 60 -3.10 11.99 -5.60
C ILE A 60 -1.85 12.52 -6.32
N ASN A 61 -0.63 12.15 -5.90
CA ASN A 61 0.61 12.75 -6.38
C ASN A 61 0.99 12.38 -7.84
N TRP A 62 0.28 11.46 -8.45
CA TRP A 62 0.39 11.03 -9.84
C TRP A 62 -0.68 11.64 -10.75
N TYR A 63 -1.74 12.20 -10.16
CA TYR A 63 -2.87 12.71 -10.90
C TYR A 63 -2.48 13.98 -11.69
N PRO A 64 -2.77 14.04 -13.00
CA PRO A 64 -2.36 15.15 -13.86
C PRO A 64 -3.32 16.34 -13.71
N PHE A 65 -3.17 17.09 -12.62
CA PHE A 65 -3.92 18.33 -12.43
C PHE A 65 -3.67 19.33 -13.56
N GLU A 66 -4.70 20.08 -13.92
CA GLU A 66 -4.53 21.19 -14.83
C GLU A 66 -3.69 22.29 -14.15
N LYS A 67 -2.84 22.94 -14.95
CA LYS A 67 -1.99 24.02 -14.45
C LYS A 67 -2.84 25.17 -13.92
N ASP A 68 -2.41 25.79 -12.83
CA ASP A 68 -3.06 26.93 -12.19
C ASP A 68 -4.51 26.67 -11.72
N CYS A 69 -4.89 25.41 -11.51
CA CYS A 69 -6.22 25.03 -11.05
C CYS A 69 -6.52 25.48 -9.61
N THR A 70 -7.80 25.51 -9.27
CA THR A 70 -8.31 25.74 -7.91
C THR A 70 -8.90 24.44 -7.36
N ILE A 71 -8.56 24.09 -6.13
CA ILE A 71 -8.98 22.84 -5.50
C ILE A 71 -9.73 23.11 -4.19
N LEU A 72 -10.88 22.45 -4.03
CA LEU A 72 -11.59 22.36 -2.76
C LEU A 72 -11.37 20.96 -2.17
N GLU A 73 -10.70 20.89 -1.03
CA GLU A 73 -10.46 19.66 -0.27
C GLU A 73 -11.50 19.54 0.85
N ILE A 74 -12.32 18.49 0.81
CA ILE A 74 -13.33 18.21 1.85
C ILE A 74 -12.80 17.14 2.80
N GLY A 75 -12.73 17.46 4.10
CA GLY A 75 -12.27 16.55 5.14
C GLY A 75 -10.76 16.37 5.13
N ALA A 76 -10.01 17.46 5.25
CA ALA A 76 -8.55 17.47 5.19
C ALA A 76 -7.86 16.70 6.33
N ASN A 77 -8.61 16.30 7.37
CA ASN A 77 -8.11 15.58 8.55
C ASN A 77 -6.91 16.32 9.20
N LEU A 78 -5.73 15.72 9.21
CA LEU A 78 -4.49 16.33 9.73
C LEU A 78 -3.57 16.84 8.62
N GLY A 79 -4.11 17.08 7.42
CA GLY A 79 -3.39 17.68 6.29
C GLY A 79 -2.42 16.74 5.57
N GLN A 80 -2.63 15.41 5.64
CA GLN A 80 -1.72 14.43 5.04
C GLN A 80 -1.59 14.61 3.53
N ILE A 81 -2.66 15.04 2.86
CA ILE A 81 -2.75 15.21 1.39
C ILE A 81 -2.68 16.69 1.00
N THR A 82 -3.10 17.59 1.88
CA THR A 82 -3.22 19.04 1.64
C THR A 82 -1.96 19.65 1.05
N GLY A 83 -0.79 19.28 1.58
CA GLY A 83 0.50 19.79 1.09
C GLY A 83 0.79 19.41 -0.36
N GLU A 84 0.35 18.22 -0.79
CA GLU A 84 0.50 17.76 -2.17
C GLU A 84 -0.46 18.49 -3.12
N LEU A 85 -1.71 18.73 -2.69
CA LEU A 85 -2.65 19.56 -3.44
C LEU A 85 -2.10 20.98 -3.65
N CYS A 86 -1.48 21.55 -2.63
CA CYS A 86 -0.87 22.88 -2.71
C CYS A 86 0.30 22.99 -3.72
N LYS A 87 1.01 21.89 -4.02
CA LYS A 87 2.06 21.87 -5.04
C LYS A 87 1.48 21.98 -6.46
N ASN A 88 0.28 21.46 -6.65
CA ASN A 88 -0.34 21.27 -7.96
C ASN A 88 -1.37 22.36 -8.32
N ALA A 89 -1.76 23.20 -7.37
CA ALA A 89 -2.84 24.19 -7.54
C ALA A 89 -2.36 25.63 -7.31
N SER A 90 -3.02 26.57 -7.97
CA SER A 90 -2.84 28.02 -7.68
C SER A 90 -3.51 28.41 -6.36
N LYS A 91 -4.59 27.73 -5.98
CA LYS A 91 -5.32 27.93 -4.73
C LYS A 91 -5.91 26.60 -4.23
N VAL A 92 -5.76 26.34 -2.94
CA VAL A 92 -6.40 25.23 -2.22
C VAL A 92 -7.23 25.79 -1.08
N VAL A 93 -8.50 25.38 -1.02
CA VAL A 93 -9.38 25.63 0.11
C VAL A 93 -9.65 24.27 0.77
N SER A 94 -9.15 24.08 2.00
CA SER A 94 -9.34 22.85 2.78
C SER A 94 -10.41 23.04 3.84
N VAL A 95 -11.43 22.21 3.84
CA VAL A 95 -12.51 22.22 4.83
C VAL A 95 -12.29 21.13 5.85
N GLU A 96 -12.28 21.50 7.12
CA GLU A 96 -12.16 20.56 8.24
C GLU A 96 -13.19 20.92 9.32
N PHE A 97 -13.81 19.88 9.88
CA PHE A 97 -14.85 20.06 10.89
C PHE A 97 -14.28 20.37 12.28
N SER A 98 -13.21 19.70 12.66
CA SER A 98 -12.55 19.87 13.96
C SER A 98 -11.65 21.11 13.97
N LYS A 99 -11.83 21.97 14.99
CA LYS A 99 -10.98 23.13 15.20
C LYS A 99 -9.52 22.73 15.46
N LEU A 100 -9.30 21.68 16.25
CA LEU A 100 -7.97 21.21 16.58
C LEU A 100 -7.24 20.69 15.31
N ARG A 101 -7.93 19.91 14.49
CA ARG A 101 -7.39 19.45 13.20
C ARG A 101 -7.12 20.62 12.24
N GLY A 102 -8.05 21.56 12.11
CA GLY A 102 -7.86 22.75 11.29
C GLY A 102 -6.64 23.57 11.70
N GLN A 103 -6.41 23.73 13.00
CA GLN A 103 -5.21 24.39 13.54
C GLN A 103 -3.95 23.56 13.26
N ALA A 104 -4.02 22.23 13.34
CA ALA A 104 -2.92 21.33 13.01
C ALA A 104 -2.55 21.40 11.52
N ILE A 105 -3.53 21.43 10.60
CA ILE A 105 -3.31 21.63 9.16
C ILE A 105 -2.59 22.97 8.93
N ALA A 106 -3.10 24.02 9.55
CA ALA A 106 -2.52 25.36 9.43
C ALA A 106 -1.06 25.42 9.92
N LYS A 107 -0.75 24.71 10.99
CA LYS A 107 0.60 24.61 11.53
C LYS A 107 1.52 23.77 10.63
N ARG A 108 1.03 22.61 10.17
CA ARG A 108 1.76 21.69 9.28
C ARG A 108 2.17 22.35 7.97
N HIS A 109 1.28 23.13 7.39
CA HIS A 109 1.43 23.76 6.06
C HIS A 109 1.55 25.28 6.15
N SER A 110 2.16 25.80 7.21
CA SER A 110 2.31 27.26 7.44
C SER A 110 3.09 27.97 6.33
N ASP A 111 3.93 27.26 5.59
CA ASP A 111 4.70 27.73 4.44
C ASP A 111 3.88 27.90 3.16
N LYS A 112 2.70 27.29 3.04
CA LYS A 112 1.88 27.26 1.82
C LYS A 112 1.06 28.56 1.68
N LYS A 113 1.50 29.47 0.83
CA LYS A 113 0.83 30.77 0.61
C LYS A 113 -0.52 30.65 -0.09
N ASN A 114 -0.74 29.59 -0.85
CA ASN A 114 -1.94 29.30 -1.63
C ASN A 114 -2.97 28.44 -0.88
N LEU A 115 -2.82 28.25 0.43
CA LEU A 115 -3.73 27.45 1.26
C LEU A 115 -4.64 28.35 2.11
N GLU A 116 -5.94 28.10 2.05
CA GLU A 116 -6.93 28.56 3.04
C GLU A 116 -7.55 27.35 3.73
N VAL A 117 -7.52 27.30 5.06
CA VAL A 117 -8.16 26.27 5.89
C VAL A 117 -9.40 26.86 6.50
N ILE A 118 -10.56 26.31 6.19
CA ILE A 118 -11.87 26.71 6.75
C ILE A 118 -12.31 25.65 7.76
N VAL A 119 -12.55 26.08 8.98
CA VAL A 119 -13.07 25.20 10.03
C VAL A 119 -14.56 25.41 10.20
N GLY A 120 -15.34 24.33 10.05
CA GLY A 120 -16.77 24.40 10.22
C GLY A 120 -17.52 23.21 9.61
N ASN A 121 -18.82 23.17 9.82
CA ASN A 121 -19.67 22.19 9.17
C ASN A 121 -19.83 22.56 7.69
N LEU A 122 -19.56 21.61 6.79
CA LEU A 122 -19.66 21.82 5.33
C LEU A 122 -20.97 22.49 4.90
N LYS A 123 -22.09 22.17 5.55
CA LYS A 123 -23.40 22.73 5.23
C LYS A 123 -23.55 24.22 5.58
N ASP A 124 -22.76 24.72 6.51
CA ASP A 124 -22.83 26.09 7.00
C ASP A 124 -21.89 27.02 6.24
N ILE A 125 -20.93 26.44 5.51
CA ILE A 125 -19.93 27.20 4.78
C ILE A 125 -20.53 27.78 3.48
N LYS A 126 -20.37 29.08 3.30
CA LYS A 126 -20.74 29.77 2.06
C LYS A 126 -19.50 29.95 1.21
N PHE A 127 -19.48 29.31 0.07
CA PHE A 127 -18.41 29.45 -0.92
C PHE A 127 -18.79 30.53 -1.91
N GLU A 128 -17.88 31.47 -2.13
CA GLU A 128 -18.07 32.58 -3.09
C GLU A 128 -17.54 32.24 -4.48
N GLU A 129 -16.81 31.14 -4.62
CA GLU A 129 -16.15 30.73 -5.85
C GLU A 129 -16.46 29.27 -6.18
N LYS A 130 -16.23 28.92 -7.46
CA LYS A 130 -16.28 27.55 -7.96
C LYS A 130 -14.88 27.01 -8.20
N PHE A 131 -14.73 25.69 -8.15
CA PHE A 131 -13.46 24.99 -8.17
C PHE A 131 -13.31 24.15 -9.43
N ASP A 132 -12.04 24.02 -9.89
CA ASP A 132 -11.70 23.10 -10.97
C ASP A 132 -11.73 21.66 -10.48
N TYR A 133 -11.32 21.43 -9.22
CA TYR A 133 -11.38 20.11 -8.60
C TYR A 133 -11.97 20.18 -7.20
N ILE A 134 -12.74 19.15 -6.85
CA ILE A 134 -13.20 18.90 -5.48
C ILE A 134 -12.72 17.52 -5.08
N THR A 135 -11.94 17.41 -4.00
CA THR A 135 -11.44 16.14 -3.49
C THR A 135 -12.24 15.65 -2.28
N LEU A 136 -12.65 14.37 -2.32
CA LEU A 136 -13.33 13.66 -1.25
C LEU A 136 -12.55 12.37 -0.95
N ILE A 137 -11.45 12.48 -0.23
CA ILE A 137 -10.59 11.33 0.06
C ILE A 137 -11.01 10.74 1.41
N GLY A 138 -11.73 9.61 1.37
CA GLY A 138 -12.27 8.95 2.56
C GLY A 138 -13.43 9.71 3.21
N ILE A 139 -14.20 10.46 2.45
CA ILE A 139 -15.29 11.30 2.95
C ILE A 139 -16.66 10.81 2.49
N LEU A 140 -16.76 10.19 1.34
CA LEU A 140 -18.06 9.77 0.79
C LEU A 140 -18.80 8.84 1.76
N GLU A 141 -18.11 7.94 2.42
CA GLU A 141 -18.67 7.02 3.41
C GLU A 141 -19.28 7.69 4.64
N TYR A 142 -18.91 8.94 4.91
CA TYR A 142 -19.43 9.75 6.02
C TYR A 142 -20.66 10.60 5.65
N ALA A 143 -21.12 10.53 4.40
CA ALA A 143 -22.30 11.27 3.98
C ALA A 143 -23.53 11.07 4.89
N PRO A 144 -23.85 9.85 5.42
CA PRO A 144 -24.95 9.65 6.34
C PRO A 144 -24.81 10.46 7.65
N ILE A 145 -23.60 10.63 8.13
CA ILE A 145 -23.29 11.39 9.35
C ILE A 145 -23.38 12.88 9.07
N ILE A 146 -22.85 13.32 7.94
CA ILE A 146 -22.81 14.75 7.55
C ILE A 146 -24.23 15.29 7.28
N TYR A 147 -25.05 14.54 6.52
CA TYR A 147 -26.35 15.03 6.07
C TYR A 147 -27.54 14.56 6.89
N GLN A 148 -27.51 13.36 7.47
CA GLN A 148 -28.59 12.81 8.33
C GLN A 148 -29.99 12.90 7.67
N THR A 149 -30.05 12.66 6.37
CA THR A 149 -31.27 12.69 5.54
C THR A 149 -31.58 11.28 5.01
N GLU A 150 -32.70 11.13 4.31
CA GLU A 150 -33.03 9.85 3.64
C GLU A 150 -32.07 9.51 2.49
N ASN A 151 -31.48 10.51 1.85
CA ASN A 151 -30.60 10.35 0.67
C ASN A 151 -29.27 11.08 0.85
N PRO A 152 -28.50 10.77 1.89
CA PRO A 152 -27.34 11.58 2.30
C PRO A 152 -26.23 11.66 1.24
N TYR A 153 -25.99 10.59 0.48
CA TYR A 153 -25.01 10.57 -0.60
C TYR A 153 -25.42 11.47 -1.77
N GLU A 154 -26.71 11.49 -2.09
CA GLU A 154 -27.26 12.36 -3.13
C GLU A 154 -27.14 13.81 -2.72
N ASP A 155 -27.48 14.13 -1.48
CA ASP A 155 -27.42 15.49 -0.95
C ASP A 155 -25.99 16.02 -0.94
N LEU A 156 -25.03 15.21 -0.49
CA LEU A 156 -23.61 15.57 -0.49
C LEU A 156 -23.12 15.84 -1.92
N LEU A 157 -23.29 14.88 -2.83
CA LEU A 157 -22.79 14.99 -4.19
C LEU A 157 -23.48 16.11 -4.99
N LYS A 158 -24.78 16.29 -4.77
CA LYS A 158 -25.56 17.38 -5.38
C LYS A 158 -25.03 18.74 -4.89
N PHE A 159 -24.84 18.92 -3.59
CA PHE A 159 -24.27 20.15 -3.05
C PHE A 159 -22.90 20.44 -3.66
N LEU A 160 -21.98 19.48 -3.62
CA LEU A 160 -20.63 19.66 -4.15
C LEU A 160 -20.63 19.94 -5.65
N SER A 161 -21.55 19.35 -6.41
CA SER A 161 -21.65 19.61 -7.85
C SER A 161 -21.98 21.08 -8.18
N THR A 162 -22.66 21.81 -7.26
CA THR A 162 -22.93 23.23 -7.44
C THR A 162 -21.69 24.11 -7.31
N LEU A 163 -20.65 23.58 -6.64
CA LEU A 163 -19.38 24.27 -6.39
C LEU A 163 -18.33 23.99 -7.48
N LEU A 164 -18.64 23.10 -8.44
CA LEU A 164 -17.76 22.83 -9.57
C LEU A 164 -17.92 23.90 -10.66
N LYS A 165 -16.81 24.27 -11.29
CA LYS A 165 -16.82 24.94 -12.60
C LYS A 165 -17.42 24.02 -13.67
N ASP A 166 -17.76 24.55 -14.84
CA ASP A 166 -18.43 23.78 -15.90
C ASP A 166 -17.65 22.53 -16.35
N ASN A 167 -16.33 22.61 -16.39
CA ASN A 167 -15.43 21.48 -16.70
C ASN A 167 -14.76 20.90 -15.43
N GLY A 168 -15.24 21.29 -14.26
CA GLY A 168 -14.69 20.84 -12.99
C GLY A 168 -14.96 19.36 -12.74
N LYS A 169 -14.12 18.75 -11.89
CA LYS A 169 -14.15 17.32 -11.58
C LYS A 169 -14.17 17.06 -10.08
N MET A 170 -14.89 16.03 -9.68
CA MET A 170 -14.75 15.46 -8.34
C MET A 170 -13.77 14.29 -8.37
N LEU A 171 -12.83 14.29 -7.42
CA LEU A 171 -11.88 13.22 -7.19
C LEU A 171 -12.23 12.53 -5.87
N ILE A 172 -12.78 11.33 -5.96
CA ILE A 172 -13.37 10.62 -4.81
C ILE A 172 -12.53 9.39 -4.54
N ALA A 173 -11.96 9.27 -3.34
CA ALA A 173 -11.43 8.00 -2.86
C ALA A 173 -12.34 7.45 -1.76
N THR A 174 -12.72 6.17 -1.87
CA THR A 174 -13.65 5.53 -0.94
C THR A 174 -13.42 4.03 -0.87
N ASN A 175 -13.70 3.43 0.28
CA ASN A 175 -13.70 1.99 0.42
C ASN A 175 -14.87 1.36 -0.35
N ASN A 176 -14.61 0.15 -0.86
CA ASN A 176 -15.62 -0.63 -1.57
C ASN A 176 -16.36 -1.55 -0.60
N LYS A 177 -17.69 -1.48 -0.60
CA LYS A 177 -18.54 -2.37 0.19
C LYS A 177 -18.21 -3.86 -0.01
N PHE A 178 -17.90 -4.27 -1.23
CA PHE A 178 -17.55 -5.64 -1.60
C PHE A 178 -16.07 -5.86 -1.79
N GLY A 179 -15.23 -4.95 -1.28
CA GLY A 179 -13.77 -5.13 -1.29
C GLY A 179 -13.37 -6.44 -0.62
N MET A 180 -12.35 -7.11 -1.16
CA MET A 180 -11.87 -8.42 -0.69
C MET A 180 -11.61 -8.41 0.83
N ARG A 181 -11.09 -7.32 1.36
CA ARG A 181 -10.84 -7.14 2.80
C ARG A 181 -12.11 -7.37 3.63
N ASN A 182 -13.27 -6.92 3.19
CA ASN A 182 -14.52 -7.06 3.92
C ASN A 182 -15.03 -8.51 3.97
N TRP A 183 -14.51 -9.39 3.11
CA TRP A 183 -14.80 -10.83 3.12
C TRP A 183 -13.80 -11.63 3.96
N THR A 184 -12.58 -11.13 4.11
CA THR A 184 -11.45 -11.86 4.70
C THR A 184 -11.06 -11.35 6.08
N VAL A 185 -11.54 -10.19 6.48
CA VAL A 185 -11.20 -9.51 7.74
C VAL A 185 -12.45 -9.29 8.57
N ILE A 186 -12.33 -9.46 9.88
CA ILE A 186 -13.37 -9.03 10.82
C ILE A 186 -13.21 -7.52 10.97
N ASP A 187 -14.24 -6.77 10.60
CA ASP A 187 -14.23 -5.32 10.77
C ASP A 187 -14.06 -4.97 12.26
N SER A 188 -13.01 -4.21 12.55
CA SER A 188 -12.67 -3.77 13.90
C SER A 188 -13.59 -2.65 14.43
N ASN A 189 -14.56 -2.23 13.63
CA ASN A 189 -15.42 -1.10 13.93
C ASN A 189 -16.63 -1.49 14.79
N ASP A 190 -16.41 -1.68 16.08
CA ASP A 190 -17.43 -1.74 17.14
C ASP A 190 -18.57 -2.77 16.98
N ARG A 191 -18.65 -3.52 15.88
CA ARG A 191 -19.82 -4.35 15.61
C ARG A 191 -19.66 -5.82 15.92
N ASN A 192 -18.48 -6.32 16.21
CA ASN A 192 -18.23 -7.74 16.55
C ASN A 192 -18.86 -8.78 15.61
N LEU A 193 -19.30 -8.38 14.43
CA LEU A 193 -19.96 -9.22 13.46
C LEU A 193 -19.07 -9.42 12.26
N GLU A 194 -18.91 -10.66 11.84
CA GLU A 194 -18.33 -10.98 10.54
C GLU A 194 -19.20 -10.36 9.44
N TYR A 195 -18.55 -9.86 8.38
CA TYR A 195 -19.21 -9.25 7.22
C TYR A 195 -20.03 -7.97 7.51
N ASP A 196 -19.78 -7.27 8.63
CA ASP A 196 -20.57 -6.11 9.00
C ASP A 196 -20.61 -5.02 7.94
N ALA A 197 -19.46 -4.74 7.30
CA ALA A 197 -19.38 -3.79 6.19
C ALA A 197 -20.29 -4.17 4.99
N ILE A 198 -20.54 -5.49 4.80
CA ILE A 198 -21.34 -6.02 3.70
C ILE A 198 -22.82 -6.04 4.04
N ILE A 199 -23.17 -6.48 5.26
CA ILE A 199 -24.57 -6.74 5.68
C ILE A 199 -25.25 -5.55 6.34
N SER A 200 -24.47 -4.55 6.79
CA SER A 200 -25.05 -3.41 7.53
C SER A 200 -26.05 -2.64 6.68
N LYS A 201 -27.18 -2.31 7.33
CA LYS A 201 -28.18 -1.41 6.75
C LYS A 201 -27.75 0.05 6.97
N MET A 202 -28.32 0.95 6.15
CA MET A 202 -28.05 2.38 6.28
C MET A 202 -28.40 2.86 7.70
N ASP A 203 -27.43 3.50 8.35
CA ASP A 203 -27.55 4.09 9.66
C ASP A 203 -26.97 5.52 9.61
N SER A 204 -27.78 6.52 9.93
CA SER A 204 -27.36 7.93 9.93
C SER A 204 -26.30 8.28 10.96
N LYS A 205 -25.97 7.35 11.86
CA LYS A 205 -24.95 7.53 12.90
C LYS A 205 -23.62 6.86 12.56
N LYS A 206 -23.52 6.17 11.43
CA LYS A 206 -22.34 5.38 11.08
C LYS A 206 -21.89 5.66 9.65
N SER A 207 -20.58 5.61 9.44
CA SER A 207 -20.01 5.59 8.10
C SER A 207 -20.41 4.30 7.38
N GLN A 208 -20.60 4.37 6.05
CA GLN A 208 -21.01 3.21 5.27
C GLN A 208 -20.38 3.21 3.88
N TYR A 209 -19.92 2.04 3.49
CA TYR A 209 -19.31 1.84 2.18
C TYR A 209 -20.36 1.61 1.09
N LEU A 210 -20.10 2.16 -0.07
CA LEU A 210 -20.89 1.92 -1.27
C LEU A 210 -20.20 0.89 -2.17
N SER A 211 -21.00 0.09 -2.89
CA SER A 211 -20.46 -0.74 -3.96
C SER A 211 -20.28 0.09 -5.24
N LYS A 212 -19.42 -0.37 -6.16
CA LYS A 212 -19.23 0.25 -7.48
C LYS A 212 -20.57 0.54 -8.17
N LYS A 213 -21.48 -0.44 -8.20
CA LYS A 213 -22.80 -0.31 -8.83
C LYS A 213 -23.67 0.77 -8.16
N MET A 214 -23.57 0.96 -6.84
CA MET A 214 -24.29 2.03 -6.14
C MET A 214 -23.73 3.39 -6.50
N ILE A 215 -22.42 3.53 -6.57
CA ILE A 215 -21.74 4.77 -6.98
C ILE A 215 -22.12 5.12 -8.42
N ASP A 216 -22.06 4.17 -9.36
CA ASP A 216 -22.46 4.38 -10.76
C ASP A 216 -23.91 4.86 -10.89
N LYS A 217 -24.83 4.27 -10.09
CA LYS A 217 -26.23 4.71 -10.04
C LYS A 217 -26.41 6.13 -9.53
N LEU A 218 -25.65 6.54 -8.49
CA LEU A 218 -25.68 7.89 -7.95
C LEU A 218 -25.20 8.91 -8.98
N ILE A 219 -24.07 8.64 -9.62
CA ILE A 219 -23.49 9.51 -10.66
C ILE A 219 -24.48 9.70 -11.81
N LYS A 220 -25.09 8.61 -12.29
CA LYS A 220 -26.10 8.65 -13.35
C LYS A 220 -27.36 9.40 -12.92
N LYS A 221 -27.90 9.11 -11.72
CA LYS A 221 -29.12 9.75 -11.19
C LYS A 221 -28.96 11.27 -11.06
N LEU A 222 -27.79 11.71 -10.60
CA LEU A 222 -27.49 13.13 -10.38
C LEU A 222 -26.95 13.85 -11.63
N ASN A 223 -26.84 13.14 -12.76
CA ASN A 223 -26.30 13.68 -14.02
C ASN A 223 -24.93 14.38 -13.83
N LEU A 224 -24.03 13.74 -13.07
CA LEU A 224 -22.70 14.28 -12.77
C LEU A 224 -21.69 14.08 -13.92
N GLY A 225 -22.08 13.42 -14.98
CA GLY A 225 -21.25 13.09 -16.13
C GLY A 225 -20.81 11.63 -16.15
N GLN A 226 -19.54 11.41 -16.41
CA GLN A 226 -18.93 10.07 -16.46
C GLN A 226 -18.09 9.81 -15.21
N ALA A 227 -17.81 8.54 -14.94
CA ALA A 227 -16.88 8.11 -13.91
C ALA A 227 -15.73 7.33 -14.53
N LYS A 228 -14.50 7.68 -14.18
CA LYS A 228 -13.30 6.92 -14.48
C LYS A 228 -12.75 6.34 -13.19
N TYR A 229 -12.62 5.01 -13.17
CA TYR A 229 -12.17 4.29 -11.99
C TYR A 229 -10.67 3.98 -12.05
N TYR A 230 -10.06 4.10 -10.89
CA TYR A 230 -8.70 3.68 -10.59
C TYR A 230 -8.75 2.80 -9.36
N TYR A 231 -7.91 1.76 -9.33
CA TYR A 231 -7.95 0.70 -8.33
C TYR A 231 -6.65 0.69 -7.52
N PRO A 232 -6.57 1.49 -6.43
CA PRO A 232 -5.40 1.51 -5.57
C PRO A 232 -5.31 0.22 -4.74
N LEU A 233 -4.13 -0.37 -4.66
CA LEU A 233 -3.81 -1.52 -3.84
C LEU A 233 -2.65 -1.20 -2.88
N PRO A 234 -2.71 -1.69 -1.63
CA PRO A 234 -3.77 -2.49 -1.01
C PRO A 234 -5.10 -1.74 -0.84
N ASP A 235 -5.09 -0.43 -0.75
CA ASP A 235 -6.23 0.49 -0.68
C ASP A 235 -5.82 1.94 -0.97
N TYR A 236 -6.79 2.89 -0.92
CA TYR A 236 -6.52 4.30 -1.19
C TYR A 236 -5.71 4.99 -0.08
N GLU A 237 -5.63 4.42 1.12
CA GLU A 237 -4.90 5.03 2.23
C GLU A 237 -3.40 4.79 2.12
N TYR A 238 -3.00 3.64 1.58
CA TYR A 238 -1.61 3.20 1.49
C TYR A 238 -1.27 2.67 0.11
N ALA A 239 -1.68 3.36 -0.93
CA ALA A 239 -1.48 2.90 -2.30
C ALA A 239 0.01 2.66 -2.61
N ASN A 240 0.33 1.40 -2.95
CA ASN A 240 1.61 1.01 -3.52
C ASN A 240 1.54 1.00 -5.05
N VAL A 241 0.37 0.58 -5.56
CA VAL A 241 0.09 0.52 -6.98
C VAL A 241 -1.33 0.98 -7.24
N ILE A 242 -1.57 1.52 -8.43
CA ILE A 242 -2.87 1.95 -8.89
C ILE A 242 -3.08 1.37 -10.29
N PHE A 243 -4.05 0.46 -10.40
CA PHE A 243 -4.50 -0.11 -11.66
C PHE A 243 -5.61 0.73 -12.27
N THR A 244 -5.87 0.55 -13.58
CA THR A 244 -6.96 1.22 -14.29
C THR A 244 -7.77 0.21 -15.10
N ASP A 245 -8.90 0.64 -15.67
CA ASP A 245 -9.65 -0.20 -16.61
C ASP A 245 -8.87 -0.62 -17.86
N LYS A 246 -7.80 0.14 -18.21
CA LYS A 246 -6.92 -0.16 -19.34
C LYS A 246 -5.82 -1.17 -19.00
N PHE A 247 -5.54 -1.38 -17.71
CA PHE A 247 -4.51 -2.29 -17.23
C PHE A 247 -4.93 -2.82 -15.87
N LEU A 248 -5.60 -3.96 -15.87
CA LEU A 248 -6.02 -4.67 -14.67
C LEU A 248 -4.90 -5.57 -14.14
N PRO A 249 -4.92 -5.92 -12.86
CA PRO A 249 -4.00 -6.92 -12.34
C PRO A 249 -4.27 -8.28 -12.97
N ASN A 250 -3.19 -9.01 -13.23
CA ASN A 250 -3.22 -10.39 -13.71
C ASN A 250 -2.34 -11.28 -12.81
N LYS A 251 -2.38 -12.59 -13.04
CA LYS A 251 -1.63 -13.57 -12.23
C LYS A 251 -0.12 -13.31 -12.15
N ASN A 252 0.46 -12.66 -13.18
CA ASN A 252 1.89 -12.43 -13.26
C ASN A 252 2.31 -11.14 -12.54
N ASN A 253 1.44 -10.13 -12.49
CA ASN A 253 1.79 -8.82 -11.95
C ASN A 253 1.23 -8.56 -10.54
N ILE A 254 0.16 -9.24 -10.11
CA ILE A 254 -0.45 -8.97 -8.80
C ILE A 254 0.52 -9.25 -7.65
N HIS A 255 1.33 -10.30 -7.74
CA HIS A 255 2.30 -10.65 -6.70
C HIS A 255 3.48 -9.69 -6.63
N ARG A 256 3.92 -9.15 -7.76
CA ARG A 256 5.09 -8.27 -7.83
C ARG A 256 4.86 -6.93 -7.13
N ASN A 257 3.60 -6.51 -7.03
CA ASN A 257 3.23 -5.14 -6.68
C ASN A 257 2.44 -5.02 -5.37
N MET A 258 2.15 -6.12 -4.69
CA MET A 258 1.35 -6.09 -3.48
C MET A 258 2.23 -6.22 -2.23
N THR A 259 2.78 -5.11 -1.80
CA THR A 259 3.25 -4.98 -0.42
C THR A 259 2.04 -4.65 0.45
N PHE A 260 1.54 -5.63 1.19
CA PHE A 260 0.44 -5.38 2.11
C PHE A 260 0.97 -4.68 3.35
N PHE A 261 0.57 -3.45 3.54
CA PHE A 261 0.60 -2.87 4.87
C PHE A 261 -0.44 -3.60 5.71
N LYS A 262 0.01 -4.18 6.78
CA LYS A 262 -0.87 -4.79 7.79
C LYS A 262 -1.56 -3.66 8.56
N ASP A 263 -2.50 -3.02 7.88
CA ASP A 263 -3.26 -1.90 8.41
C ASP A 263 -4.13 -2.32 9.59
N SER A 264 -4.64 -3.52 9.55
CA SER A 264 -5.35 -4.07 10.68
C SER A 264 -4.64 -5.32 11.14
N TYR A 265 -4.61 -5.52 12.43
CA TYR A 265 -4.12 -6.72 13.08
C TYR A 265 -4.89 -8.00 12.66
N ILE A 266 -5.76 -7.90 11.67
CA ILE A 266 -6.74 -8.91 11.25
C ILE A 266 -6.64 -9.12 9.74
N VAL A 267 -5.49 -8.94 9.12
CA VAL A 267 -5.33 -9.29 7.70
C VAL A 267 -5.25 -10.81 7.57
N ASN A 268 -6.21 -11.36 6.84
CA ASN A 268 -6.16 -12.77 6.46
C ASN A 268 -5.08 -12.94 5.38
N PHE A 269 -4.15 -13.88 5.60
CA PHE A 269 -3.12 -14.27 4.63
C PHE A 269 -3.67 -14.68 3.26
N HIS A 270 -4.95 -15.02 3.21
CA HIS A 270 -5.61 -15.53 2.03
C HIS A 270 -6.16 -14.44 1.09
N GLU A 271 -6.06 -13.15 1.46
CA GLU A 271 -6.56 -12.07 0.60
C GLU A 271 -5.88 -12.09 -0.79
N ASN A 272 -4.57 -12.26 -0.82
CA ASN A 272 -3.82 -12.39 -2.07
C ASN A 272 -4.24 -13.59 -2.91
N ASN A 273 -4.40 -14.75 -2.25
CA ASN A 273 -4.82 -15.96 -2.93
C ASN A 273 -6.26 -15.84 -3.45
N ALA A 274 -7.13 -15.13 -2.72
CA ALA A 274 -8.48 -14.85 -3.17
C ALA A 274 -8.50 -13.92 -4.40
N TYR A 275 -7.66 -12.88 -4.43
CA TYR A 275 -7.51 -12.04 -5.63
C TYR A 275 -7.00 -12.85 -6.82
N LEU A 276 -6.02 -13.75 -6.61
CA LEU A 276 -5.52 -14.62 -7.67
C LEU A 276 -6.63 -15.47 -8.26
N GLN A 277 -7.42 -16.14 -7.44
CA GLN A 277 -8.51 -16.99 -7.91
C GLN A 277 -9.56 -16.19 -8.70
N ILE A 278 -9.89 -14.97 -8.25
CA ILE A 278 -10.81 -14.09 -8.96
C ILE A 278 -10.24 -13.68 -10.32
N ILE A 279 -8.96 -13.33 -10.36
CA ILE A 279 -8.29 -12.89 -11.59
C ILE A 279 -8.11 -14.05 -12.58
N GLU A 280 -7.85 -15.26 -12.09
CA GLU A 280 -7.77 -16.47 -12.92
C GLU A 280 -9.10 -16.83 -13.56
N GLU A 281 -10.22 -16.58 -12.86
CA GLU A 281 -11.56 -16.80 -13.40
C GLU A 281 -11.93 -15.75 -14.46
N ASP A 282 -11.86 -14.47 -14.09
CA ASP A 282 -12.04 -13.31 -14.98
C ASP A 282 -11.40 -12.06 -14.35
N GLU A 283 -10.38 -11.50 -14.99
CA GLU A 283 -9.70 -10.28 -14.50
C GLU A 283 -10.64 -9.09 -14.31
N ASN A 284 -11.76 -9.03 -15.03
CA ASN A 284 -12.75 -7.97 -14.88
C ASN A 284 -13.52 -8.04 -13.55
N LEU A 285 -13.58 -9.20 -12.91
CA LEU A 285 -14.18 -9.35 -11.58
C LEU A 285 -13.40 -8.55 -10.53
N PHE A 286 -12.08 -8.38 -10.71
CA PHE A 286 -11.26 -7.57 -9.84
C PHE A 286 -11.87 -6.19 -9.57
N LYS A 287 -12.44 -5.54 -10.59
CA LYS A 287 -13.09 -4.22 -10.50
C LYS A 287 -14.17 -4.14 -9.42
N PHE A 288 -14.82 -5.25 -9.11
CA PHE A 288 -15.90 -5.33 -8.13
C PHE A 288 -15.42 -5.70 -6.74
N PHE A 289 -14.25 -6.35 -6.65
CA PHE A 289 -13.67 -6.82 -5.40
C PHE A 289 -12.45 -6.03 -4.93
N ALA A 290 -11.97 -5.04 -5.70
CA ALA A 290 -10.93 -4.13 -5.24
C ALA A 290 -11.34 -3.47 -3.91
N ASN A 291 -10.41 -3.36 -2.97
CA ASN A 291 -10.71 -2.89 -1.60
C ASN A 291 -11.25 -1.46 -1.57
N SER A 292 -10.80 -0.65 -2.50
CA SER A 292 -11.18 0.76 -2.60
C SER A 292 -11.10 1.26 -4.04
N TYR A 293 -11.63 2.43 -4.25
CA TYR A 293 -11.59 3.13 -5.53
C TYR A 293 -11.01 4.53 -5.35
N PHE A 294 -10.31 4.99 -6.38
CA PHE A 294 -10.17 6.41 -6.67
C PHE A 294 -10.97 6.68 -7.95
N ILE A 295 -11.86 7.65 -7.91
CA ILE A 295 -12.86 7.89 -8.95
C ILE A 295 -12.76 9.34 -9.40
N GLU A 296 -12.54 9.55 -10.68
CA GLU A 296 -12.66 10.85 -11.33
C GLU A 296 -14.07 10.97 -11.91
N VAL A 297 -14.84 11.97 -11.46
CA VAL A 297 -16.23 12.22 -11.90
C VAL A 297 -16.33 13.59 -12.52
N GLY A 298 -16.85 13.69 -13.74
CA GLY A 298 -17.02 14.95 -14.43
C GLY A 298 -17.76 14.82 -15.77
N LYS A 299 -18.08 15.95 -16.40
CA LYS A 299 -18.79 15.99 -17.68
C LYS A 299 -17.84 15.85 -18.87
N ASN A 300 -16.65 16.41 -18.76
CA ASN A 300 -15.66 16.43 -19.83
C ASN A 300 -14.35 15.83 -19.32
N PHE A 301 -13.94 14.73 -19.95
CA PHE A 301 -12.64 14.11 -19.67
C PHE A 301 -11.66 14.45 -20.79
N LYS A 302 -10.52 15.04 -20.43
CA LYS A 302 -9.33 14.85 -21.27
C LYS A 302 -8.87 13.41 -21.08
N GLU A 303 -8.73 12.69 -22.16
CA GLU A 303 -8.19 11.34 -22.08
C GLU A 303 -6.76 11.42 -21.53
N ASN A 304 -6.54 10.85 -20.35
CA ASN A 304 -5.19 10.59 -19.89
C ASN A 304 -4.83 9.16 -20.30
N ASN A 305 -3.61 8.96 -20.73
CA ASN A 305 -3.13 7.66 -21.21
C ASN A 305 -2.57 6.78 -20.09
N ILE A 306 -2.74 7.19 -18.84
CA ILE A 306 -2.22 6.45 -17.69
C ILE A 306 -2.95 5.12 -17.56
N LYS A 307 -2.18 4.03 -17.59
CA LYS A 307 -2.63 2.65 -17.41
C LYS A 307 -2.38 2.13 -16.00
N TYR A 308 -1.24 2.53 -15.43
CA TYR A 308 -0.75 1.97 -14.19
C TYR A 308 0.21 2.95 -13.50
N VAL A 309 0.19 2.95 -12.18
CA VAL A 309 1.12 3.73 -11.35
C VAL A 309 1.65 2.83 -10.24
N SER A 310 2.93 2.97 -9.90
CA SER A 310 3.51 2.30 -8.73
C SER A 310 4.47 3.20 -7.95
N PHE A 311 4.60 2.88 -6.66
CA PHE A 311 5.43 3.61 -5.70
C PHE A 311 6.28 2.64 -4.89
N TRP A 312 7.52 3.05 -4.61
CA TRP A 312 8.43 2.29 -3.77
C TRP A 312 8.41 2.81 -2.32
N ASN A 313 7.28 2.58 -1.64
CA ASN A 313 7.03 3.13 -0.29
C ASN A 313 8.02 2.70 0.79
N ASN A 314 8.60 1.51 0.66
CA ASN A 314 9.54 0.93 1.62
C ASN A 314 11.00 1.37 1.43
N ARG A 315 11.29 2.22 0.46
CA ARG A 315 12.62 2.78 0.24
C ARG A 315 12.86 4.01 1.10
N LYS A 316 14.13 4.29 1.39
CA LYS A 316 14.52 5.58 1.98
C LYS A 316 14.18 6.74 1.04
N PRO A 317 13.96 7.95 1.57
CA PRO A 317 13.55 9.11 0.76
C PRO A 317 14.41 9.37 -0.47
N GLU A 318 15.74 9.18 -0.37
CA GLU A 318 16.69 9.37 -1.47
C GLU A 318 16.57 8.36 -2.62
N TYR A 319 15.78 7.30 -2.46
CA TYR A 319 15.57 6.24 -3.45
C TYR A 319 14.11 6.08 -3.87
N LYS A 320 13.22 6.95 -3.37
CA LYS A 320 11.80 6.87 -3.69
C LYS A 320 11.51 7.37 -5.10
N LEU A 321 11.05 6.47 -5.94
CA LEU A 321 10.63 6.75 -7.31
C LEU A 321 9.16 6.41 -7.49
N LYS A 322 8.50 7.19 -8.33
CA LYS A 322 7.16 6.94 -8.85
C LYS A 322 7.27 6.47 -10.29
N THR A 323 6.62 5.35 -10.62
CA THR A 323 6.54 4.82 -11.98
C THR A 323 5.15 5.03 -12.54
N ILE A 324 5.04 5.63 -13.73
CA ILE A 324 3.79 5.83 -14.45
C ILE A 324 3.89 5.13 -15.81
N MET A 325 2.98 4.19 -16.09
CA MET A 325 2.87 3.51 -17.37
C MET A 325 1.73 4.12 -18.19
N GLU A 326 2.06 4.54 -19.40
CA GLU A 326 1.14 5.01 -20.41
C GLU A 326 0.99 3.98 -21.55
N GLU A 327 0.42 4.37 -22.71
CA GLU A 327 0.14 3.45 -23.81
C GLU A 327 1.40 2.75 -24.35
N ASP A 328 2.47 3.49 -24.56
CA ASP A 328 3.69 3.05 -25.24
C ASP A 328 4.97 3.25 -24.41
N LYS A 329 4.86 3.88 -23.26
CA LYS A 329 6.00 4.27 -22.42
C LYS A 329 5.77 4.07 -20.94
N VAL A 330 6.87 3.84 -20.25
CA VAL A 330 6.94 3.84 -18.79
C VAL A 330 7.86 4.98 -18.37
N TYR A 331 7.40 5.79 -17.43
CA TYR A 331 8.13 6.93 -16.89
C TYR A 331 8.47 6.69 -15.44
N LYS A 332 9.72 6.99 -15.03
CA LYS A 332 10.12 7.03 -13.62
C LYS A 332 10.49 8.44 -13.22
N TYR A 333 9.84 8.92 -12.17
CA TYR A 333 10.04 10.25 -11.59
C TYR A 333 10.58 10.16 -10.17
N PRO A 334 11.44 11.08 -9.73
CA PRO A 334 11.77 11.21 -8.32
C PRO A 334 10.53 11.68 -7.54
N GLU A 335 10.24 11.07 -6.39
CA GLU A 335 9.10 11.48 -5.56
C GLU A 335 9.40 12.76 -4.74
N ASN A 336 10.66 13.07 -4.55
CA ASN A 336 11.11 14.21 -3.76
C ASN A 336 12.49 14.71 -4.24
N GLU A 337 12.94 15.86 -3.71
CA GLU A 337 14.21 16.46 -4.11
C GLU A 337 15.44 15.57 -3.84
N LEU A 338 15.41 14.78 -2.76
CA LEU A 338 16.52 13.87 -2.40
C LEU A 338 16.70 12.76 -3.44
N ALA A 339 15.60 12.29 -4.02
CA ALA A 339 15.60 11.22 -5.02
C ALA A 339 16.10 11.65 -6.41
N LYS A 340 16.28 12.95 -6.67
CA LYS A 340 16.87 13.43 -7.92
C LYS A 340 18.28 12.90 -8.15
N SER A 341 19.07 12.79 -7.09
CA SER A 341 20.42 12.21 -7.18
C SER A 341 20.41 10.72 -7.60
N HIS A 342 19.34 10.00 -7.27
CA HIS A 342 19.18 8.62 -7.70
C HIS A 342 18.83 8.52 -9.20
N ILE A 343 18.00 9.42 -9.71
CA ILE A 343 17.76 9.53 -11.17
C ILE A 343 19.06 9.75 -11.93
N GLU A 344 19.96 10.63 -11.45
CA GLU A 344 21.26 10.84 -12.10
C GLU A 344 22.14 9.58 -12.10
N LYS A 345 22.09 8.76 -11.05
CA LYS A 345 22.78 7.45 -11.05
C LYS A 345 22.21 6.51 -12.09
N ILE A 346 20.88 6.43 -12.22
CA ILE A 346 20.22 5.60 -13.22
C ILE A 346 20.63 6.02 -14.64
N LYS A 347 20.73 7.33 -14.92
CA LYS A 347 21.24 7.84 -16.20
C LYS A 347 22.66 7.33 -16.50
N ASN A 348 23.54 7.40 -15.50
CA ASN A 348 24.89 6.88 -15.62
C ASN A 348 24.91 5.37 -15.88
N ASN A 349 24.02 4.60 -15.23
CA ASN A 349 23.89 3.15 -15.45
C ASN A 349 23.48 2.83 -16.89
N ILE A 350 22.53 3.58 -17.43
CA ILE A 350 22.11 3.45 -18.84
C ILE A 350 23.31 3.71 -19.77
N ASP A 351 24.13 4.72 -19.50
CA ASP A 351 25.31 5.02 -20.30
C ASP A 351 26.38 3.93 -20.22
N VAL A 352 26.58 3.31 -19.05
CA VAL A 352 27.49 2.16 -18.86
C VAL A 352 27.05 0.99 -19.73
N LEU A 353 25.75 0.65 -19.71
CA LEU A 353 25.21 -0.45 -20.52
C LEU A 353 25.31 -0.19 -22.01
N ASN A 354 25.00 1.03 -22.45
CA ASN A 354 25.14 1.41 -23.86
C ASN A 354 26.60 1.31 -24.34
N LYS A 355 27.56 1.72 -23.51
CA LYS A 355 29.01 1.56 -23.83
C LYS A 355 29.43 0.09 -23.92
N ALA A 356 28.81 -0.79 -23.15
CA ALA A 356 29.03 -2.24 -23.20
C ALA A 356 28.27 -2.93 -24.35
N ASN A 357 27.61 -2.20 -25.25
CA ASN A 357 26.78 -2.74 -26.34
C ASN A 357 25.68 -3.68 -25.82
N ILE A 358 25.08 -3.36 -24.68
CA ILE A 358 23.90 -4.03 -24.13
C ILE A 358 22.68 -3.24 -24.59
N LYS A 359 21.66 -3.92 -25.11
CA LYS A 359 20.42 -3.27 -25.55
C LYS A 359 19.61 -2.86 -24.35
N VAL A 360 19.42 -1.56 -24.13
CA VAL A 360 18.66 -0.97 -23.04
C VAL A 360 17.41 -0.31 -23.59
N LEU A 361 16.28 -0.55 -22.93
CA LEU A 361 14.99 0.10 -23.26
C LEU A 361 14.89 1.50 -22.69
N ASP A 362 15.61 1.75 -21.61
CA ASP A 362 15.58 2.98 -20.87
C ASP A 362 16.34 4.07 -21.61
N GLN A 363 15.72 5.22 -21.69
CA GLN A 363 16.25 6.50 -22.11
C GLN A 363 16.04 7.50 -20.98
N TYR A 364 16.51 8.71 -21.11
CA TYR A 364 16.29 9.75 -20.10
C TYR A 364 16.21 11.15 -20.70
N ASP A 365 15.56 12.04 -19.96
CA ASP A 365 15.65 13.47 -20.14
C ASP A 365 16.21 14.14 -18.87
N GLU A 366 16.05 15.44 -18.72
CA GLU A 366 16.58 16.17 -17.55
C GLU A 366 15.96 15.73 -16.22
N GLU A 367 14.70 15.28 -16.22
CA GLU A 367 13.91 15.10 -15.00
C GLU A 367 13.58 13.63 -14.68
N LYS A 368 13.60 12.73 -15.68
CA LYS A 368 13.03 11.37 -15.55
C LYS A 368 13.70 10.35 -16.43
N ILE A 369 13.43 9.09 -16.12
CA ILE A 369 13.76 7.94 -16.97
C ILE A 369 12.53 7.58 -17.80
N ILE A 370 12.75 7.21 -19.06
CA ILE A 370 11.71 6.87 -20.04
C ILE A 370 12.05 5.50 -20.63
N SER A 371 11.19 4.52 -20.41
CA SER A 371 11.35 3.18 -20.99
C SER A 371 10.30 2.95 -22.07
N ASN A 372 10.73 2.48 -23.25
CA ASN A 372 9.79 2.13 -24.31
C ASN A 372 9.21 0.74 -24.06
N ILE A 373 7.89 0.59 -24.22
CA ILE A 373 7.23 -0.71 -24.14
C ILE A 373 7.49 -1.46 -25.45
N ILE A 374 8.06 -2.66 -25.34
CA ILE A 374 8.26 -3.54 -26.50
C ILE A 374 7.03 -4.43 -26.66
N THR A 375 6.36 -4.34 -27.79
CA THR A 375 5.28 -5.26 -28.17
C THR A 375 5.83 -6.62 -28.56
N GLU A 376 5.11 -7.70 -28.24
CA GLU A 376 5.45 -9.09 -28.58
C GLU A 376 6.77 -9.59 -27.97
N ALA A 377 7.31 -8.91 -26.97
CA ALA A 377 8.44 -9.37 -26.19
C ALA A 377 7.96 -10.18 -24.98
N LYS A 378 8.68 -11.25 -24.66
CA LYS A 378 8.41 -12.07 -23.49
C LYS A 378 9.31 -11.64 -22.33
N PRO A 379 8.78 -11.47 -21.09
CA PRO A 379 9.62 -11.34 -19.91
C PRO A 379 10.59 -12.51 -19.78
N TYR A 380 11.85 -12.24 -19.49
CA TYR A 380 12.87 -13.29 -19.48
C TYR A 380 12.72 -14.27 -18.33
N ASP A 381 12.16 -13.83 -17.21
CA ASP A 381 11.82 -14.71 -16.09
C ASP A 381 10.71 -15.73 -16.46
N GLU A 382 9.72 -15.33 -17.28
CA GLU A 382 8.74 -16.27 -17.82
C GLU A 382 9.41 -17.30 -18.74
N TYR A 383 10.37 -16.87 -19.57
CA TYR A 383 11.16 -17.78 -20.40
C TYR A 383 11.96 -18.77 -19.54
N VAL A 384 12.58 -18.31 -18.44
CA VAL A 384 13.31 -19.18 -17.51
C VAL A 384 12.38 -20.22 -16.87
N LEU A 385 11.15 -19.83 -16.46
CA LEU A 385 10.15 -20.76 -15.91
C LEU A 385 9.70 -21.79 -16.94
N GLU A 386 9.47 -21.40 -18.19
CA GLU A 386 9.10 -22.32 -19.26
C GLU A 386 10.20 -23.35 -19.52
N GLU A 387 11.47 -22.91 -19.60
CA GLU A 387 12.59 -23.83 -19.75
C GLU A 387 12.72 -24.78 -18.54
N GLY A 388 12.47 -24.27 -17.34
CA GLY A 388 12.45 -25.07 -16.13
C GLY A 388 11.32 -26.11 -16.12
N ASN A 389 10.13 -25.74 -16.54
CA ASN A 389 8.99 -26.68 -16.64
C ASN A 389 9.19 -27.75 -17.72
N LYS A 390 9.89 -27.42 -18.82
CA LYS A 390 10.17 -28.35 -19.94
C LYS A 390 11.34 -29.30 -19.66
N ASN A 391 12.42 -28.76 -19.10
CA ASN A 391 13.71 -29.43 -19.04
C ASN A 391 14.29 -29.52 -17.63
N GLY A 392 13.51 -29.20 -16.60
CA GLY A 392 13.95 -29.20 -15.21
C GLY A 392 15.08 -28.20 -14.96
N ILE A 393 15.93 -28.53 -14.01
CA ILE A 393 17.03 -27.69 -13.56
C ILE A 393 18.04 -27.37 -14.69
N ASP A 394 18.24 -28.30 -15.63
CA ASP A 394 19.18 -28.10 -16.75
C ASP A 394 18.66 -27.06 -17.75
N GLY A 395 17.34 -26.97 -17.93
CA GLY A 395 16.70 -25.90 -18.69
C GLY A 395 16.93 -24.52 -18.07
N ILE A 396 16.81 -24.42 -16.75
CA ILE A 396 17.07 -23.16 -16.01
C ILE A 396 18.54 -22.78 -16.13
N ILE A 397 19.47 -23.72 -15.96
CA ILE A 397 20.92 -23.48 -16.11
C ILE A 397 21.23 -22.97 -17.51
N LYS A 398 20.64 -23.58 -18.54
CA LYS A 398 20.80 -23.13 -19.93
C LYS A 398 20.33 -21.70 -20.13
N ALA A 399 19.17 -21.34 -19.55
CA ALA A 399 18.66 -19.97 -19.62
C ALA A 399 19.56 -18.98 -18.88
N ILE A 400 20.04 -19.31 -17.67
CA ILE A 400 20.99 -18.49 -16.91
C ILE A 400 22.29 -18.28 -17.69
N ASN A 401 22.86 -19.33 -18.29
CA ASN A 401 24.07 -19.24 -19.08
C ASN A 401 23.88 -18.43 -20.36
N ASN A 402 22.70 -18.50 -20.99
CA ASN A 402 22.36 -17.63 -22.12
C ASN A 402 22.31 -16.16 -21.71
N PHE A 403 21.69 -15.85 -20.57
CA PHE A 403 21.69 -14.50 -20.03
C PHE A 403 23.10 -14.01 -19.69
N LYS A 404 23.89 -14.84 -18.99
CA LYS A 404 25.28 -14.54 -18.66
C LYS A 404 26.09 -14.20 -19.91
N GLY A 405 26.11 -15.08 -20.92
CA GLY A 405 26.89 -14.89 -22.13
C GLY A 405 26.46 -13.68 -22.97
N LYS A 406 25.16 -13.35 -22.98
CA LYS A 406 24.66 -12.22 -23.79
C LYS A 406 24.77 -10.87 -23.07
N ILE A 407 24.75 -10.85 -21.74
CA ILE A 407 24.70 -9.62 -20.92
C ILE A 407 25.91 -9.51 -20.01
N LEU A 408 26.09 -10.44 -19.06
CA LEU A 408 27.07 -10.27 -17.98
C LEU A 408 28.51 -10.35 -18.47
N ASP A 409 28.79 -11.20 -19.45
CA ASP A 409 30.15 -11.37 -20.02
C ASP A 409 30.60 -10.16 -20.88
N LYS A 410 29.72 -9.18 -21.10
CA LYS A 410 30.05 -7.90 -21.75
C LYS A 410 30.54 -6.82 -20.76
N LEU A 411 30.39 -7.05 -19.47
CA LEU A 411 30.81 -6.10 -18.44
C LEU A 411 32.33 -6.08 -18.31
N GLU A 412 32.90 -4.92 -17.99
CA GLU A 412 34.34 -4.73 -17.80
C GLU A 412 34.84 -5.45 -16.55
N ILE A 413 35.69 -6.44 -16.71
CA ILE A 413 36.30 -7.19 -15.60
C ILE A 413 37.38 -6.32 -14.93
N THR A 414 37.47 -6.41 -13.61
CA THR A 414 38.43 -5.66 -12.81
C THR A 414 39.08 -6.56 -11.74
N ASN A 415 40.03 -5.99 -10.98
CA ASN A 415 40.63 -6.68 -9.86
C ASN A 415 39.74 -6.64 -8.62
N ASN A 416 40.05 -7.48 -7.64
CA ASN A 416 39.31 -7.61 -6.38
C ASN A 416 39.84 -6.74 -5.22
N VAL A 417 40.67 -5.75 -5.49
CA VAL A 417 41.24 -4.86 -4.47
C VAL A 417 40.24 -3.74 -4.17
N ASN A 418 39.96 -3.50 -2.90
CA ASN A 418 38.91 -2.57 -2.45
C ASN A 418 37.57 -2.88 -3.14
N ASN A 419 37.14 -4.11 -3.01
CA ASN A 419 35.93 -4.62 -3.65
C ASN A 419 34.65 -4.28 -2.85
N VAL A 420 33.49 -4.70 -3.32
CA VAL A 420 32.19 -4.42 -2.70
C VAL A 420 32.13 -4.90 -1.24
N PHE A 421 32.75 -6.03 -0.89
CA PHE A 421 32.75 -6.52 0.49
C PHE A 421 33.50 -5.59 1.43
N ASP A 422 34.64 -5.03 0.99
CA ASP A 422 35.40 -4.03 1.74
C ASP A 422 34.56 -2.76 1.92
N ASN A 423 33.87 -2.29 0.87
CA ASN A 423 33.04 -1.09 0.90
C ASN A 423 31.87 -1.20 1.90
N TYR A 424 31.32 -2.41 2.05
CA TYR A 424 30.23 -2.68 3.01
C TYR A 424 30.74 -3.17 4.37
N GLY A 425 32.05 -3.24 4.59
CA GLY A 425 32.65 -3.70 5.85
C GLY A 425 32.36 -5.17 6.15
N ILE A 426 32.26 -6.00 5.12
CA ILE A 426 31.99 -7.44 5.24
C ILE A 426 33.33 -8.17 5.37
N PHE A 427 33.51 -8.87 6.46
CA PHE A 427 34.70 -9.69 6.67
C PHE A 427 34.68 -10.95 5.81
N TYR A 428 35.78 -11.24 5.12
CA TYR A 428 35.97 -12.43 4.30
C TYR A 428 37.43 -12.88 4.33
N LYS A 429 37.70 -14.16 3.97
CA LYS A 429 39.06 -14.69 3.75
C LYS A 429 39.40 -14.56 2.28
N LYS A 430 40.68 -14.29 1.95
CA LYS A 430 41.10 -14.14 0.55
C LYS A 430 40.79 -15.37 -0.30
N GLU A 431 40.82 -16.55 0.27
CA GLU A 431 40.51 -17.82 -0.38
C GLU A 431 39.02 -17.92 -0.76
N GLU A 432 38.13 -17.23 -0.03
CA GLU A 432 36.69 -17.25 -0.30
C GLU A 432 36.31 -16.48 -1.57
N ILE A 433 37.12 -15.52 -1.99
CA ILE A 433 36.83 -14.65 -3.12
C ILE A 433 37.77 -14.85 -4.32
N LYS A 434 38.77 -15.76 -4.23
CA LYS A 434 39.83 -15.93 -5.25
C LYS A 434 39.29 -16.33 -6.64
N ASP A 435 38.18 -17.09 -6.65
CA ASP A 435 37.57 -17.62 -7.89
C ASP A 435 36.37 -16.74 -8.36
N LEU A 436 36.11 -15.59 -7.71
CA LEU A 436 35.07 -14.67 -8.11
C LEU A 436 35.53 -13.73 -9.23
N THR A 437 34.64 -13.46 -10.17
CA THR A 437 34.88 -12.55 -11.29
C THR A 437 34.33 -11.16 -10.95
N PHE A 438 35.19 -10.20 -10.61
CA PHE A 438 34.78 -8.86 -10.28
C PHE A 438 34.61 -7.98 -11.52
N VAL A 439 33.53 -7.20 -11.54
CA VAL A 439 33.25 -6.23 -12.62
C VAL A 439 33.26 -4.81 -12.08
N LYS A 440 33.71 -3.90 -12.93
CA LYS A 440 33.69 -2.47 -12.69
C LYS A 440 32.29 -1.93 -12.97
N ASN A 441 31.79 -1.02 -12.11
CA ASN A 441 30.43 -0.49 -12.23
C ASN A 441 29.41 -1.62 -12.39
N GLY A 442 29.41 -2.56 -11.47
CA GLY A 442 28.57 -3.74 -11.54
C GLY A 442 27.13 -3.43 -11.20
N LEU A 443 26.26 -3.54 -12.18
CA LEU A 443 24.83 -3.33 -12.05
C LEU A 443 24.18 -4.61 -11.51
N TRP A 444 23.87 -4.64 -10.21
CA TRP A 444 23.34 -5.85 -9.58
C TRP A 444 21.83 -6.04 -9.77
N ASP A 445 21.16 -5.09 -10.46
CA ASP A 445 19.82 -5.26 -11.01
C ASP A 445 19.80 -5.90 -12.42
N LEU A 446 20.95 -6.27 -12.97
CA LEU A 446 21.04 -7.08 -14.20
C LEU A 446 20.57 -8.52 -13.90
N ASN A 447 19.27 -8.69 -13.76
CA ASN A 447 18.62 -9.94 -13.43
C ASN A 447 17.52 -10.30 -14.43
N PHE A 448 16.97 -11.50 -14.29
CA PHE A 448 15.99 -12.06 -15.22
C PHE A 448 14.67 -11.30 -15.27
N GLN A 449 14.28 -10.65 -14.16
CA GLN A 449 13.04 -9.90 -14.06
C GLN A 449 13.10 -8.54 -14.75
N ASN A 450 14.31 -8.00 -14.93
CA ASN A 450 14.55 -6.72 -15.58
C ASN A 450 15.02 -6.91 -17.03
N CYS A 451 14.54 -7.97 -17.70
CA CYS A 451 14.93 -8.33 -19.04
C CYS A 451 13.74 -8.86 -19.84
N PHE A 452 13.65 -8.44 -21.10
CA PHE A 452 12.77 -9.04 -22.11
C PHE A 452 13.57 -9.82 -23.13
N ILE A 453 12.97 -10.88 -23.70
CA ILE A 453 13.49 -11.61 -24.86
C ILE A 453 12.55 -11.44 -26.04
N LYS A 454 13.11 -11.06 -27.21
CA LYS A 454 12.42 -11.00 -28.49
C LYS A 454 13.41 -11.39 -29.60
N ASP A 455 13.01 -12.30 -30.47
CA ASP A 455 13.84 -12.77 -31.60
C ASP A 455 15.25 -13.24 -31.16
N ASN A 456 15.33 -13.94 -30.03
CA ASN A 456 16.56 -14.38 -29.37
C ASN A 456 17.51 -13.25 -28.93
N GLU A 457 17.06 -12.00 -28.92
CA GLU A 457 17.78 -10.85 -28.38
C GLU A 457 17.26 -10.48 -26.99
N LEU A 458 18.13 -9.94 -26.15
CA LEU A 458 17.81 -9.53 -24.79
C LEU A 458 17.78 -8.00 -24.69
N PHE A 459 16.77 -7.49 -24.04
CA PHE A 459 16.54 -6.07 -23.83
C PHE A 459 16.42 -5.81 -22.33
N ILE A 460 17.36 -5.03 -21.81
CA ILE A 460 17.44 -4.70 -20.38
C ILE A 460 16.64 -3.43 -20.10
N TYR A 461 16.02 -3.38 -18.93
CA TYR A 461 15.35 -2.20 -18.41
C TYR A 461 15.48 -2.13 -16.89
N ASP A 462 15.13 -1.00 -16.30
CA ASP A 462 15.03 -0.81 -14.84
C ASP A 462 16.33 -1.04 -14.06
N GLN A 463 17.42 -0.42 -14.52
CA GLN A 463 18.75 -0.58 -13.91
C GLN A 463 19.05 0.54 -12.92
N GLU A 464 18.55 0.40 -11.69
CA GLU A 464 18.62 1.44 -10.67
C GLU A 464 19.91 1.40 -9.84
N TRP A 465 20.54 0.23 -9.68
CA TRP A 465 21.54 -0.01 -8.66
C TRP A 465 22.88 -0.47 -9.22
N GLU A 466 23.92 0.16 -8.70
CA GLU A 466 25.31 -0.09 -9.08
C GLU A 466 26.20 -0.07 -7.83
N ASP A 467 27.17 -0.96 -7.78
CA ASP A 467 28.32 -0.89 -6.90
C ASP A 467 29.60 -1.25 -7.66
N ASP A 468 30.70 -0.56 -7.38
CA ASP A 468 31.98 -0.86 -8.03
C ASP A 468 32.57 -2.19 -7.50
N LYS A 469 33.19 -2.92 -8.38
CA LYS A 469 33.88 -4.19 -8.09
C LYS A 469 33.00 -5.22 -7.37
N ILE A 470 31.83 -5.49 -7.96
CA ILE A 470 30.91 -6.51 -7.49
C ILE A 470 31.14 -7.84 -8.25
N PRO A 471 31.02 -9.01 -7.61
CA PRO A 471 31.17 -10.29 -8.31
C PRO A 471 30.02 -10.55 -9.29
N LEU A 472 30.31 -11.03 -10.50
CA LEU A 472 29.29 -11.52 -11.46
C LEU A 472 28.45 -12.63 -10.83
N GLU A 473 29.08 -13.50 -10.06
CA GLU A 473 28.43 -14.60 -9.35
C GLU A 473 27.38 -14.09 -8.35
N PHE A 474 27.60 -12.92 -7.74
CA PHE A 474 26.61 -12.29 -6.87
C PHE A 474 25.40 -11.78 -7.67
N ILE A 475 25.62 -11.20 -8.84
CA ILE A 475 24.51 -10.74 -9.70
C ILE A 475 23.60 -11.92 -10.10
N ILE A 476 24.19 -13.06 -10.46
CA ILE A 476 23.45 -14.30 -10.76
C ILE A 476 22.74 -14.81 -9.51
N TYR A 477 23.44 -14.87 -8.37
CA TYR A 477 22.90 -15.31 -7.09
C TYR A 477 21.66 -14.48 -6.72
N ARG A 478 21.77 -13.15 -6.75
CA ARG A 478 20.67 -12.22 -6.47
C ARG A 478 19.50 -12.43 -7.42
N GLY A 479 19.77 -12.57 -8.74
CA GLY A 479 18.72 -12.84 -9.72
C GLY A 479 17.93 -14.11 -9.43
N ILE A 480 18.57 -15.14 -8.85
CA ILE A 480 17.91 -16.37 -8.41
C ILE A 480 17.13 -16.16 -7.09
N GLU A 481 17.72 -15.46 -6.11
CA GLU A 481 17.08 -15.23 -4.80
C GLU A 481 15.80 -14.41 -4.89
N ILE A 482 15.79 -13.33 -5.68
CA ILE A 482 14.61 -12.50 -5.87
C ILE A 482 13.53 -13.18 -6.72
N PHE A 483 13.90 -14.19 -7.52
CA PHE A 483 12.98 -14.94 -8.37
C PHE A 483 12.36 -16.13 -7.61
N THR A 484 11.53 -15.81 -6.62
CA THR A 484 10.96 -16.80 -5.68
C THR A 484 10.14 -17.91 -6.33
N GLN A 485 9.57 -17.70 -7.51
CA GLN A 485 8.78 -18.69 -8.25
C GLN A 485 9.61 -19.92 -8.65
N LEU A 486 10.93 -19.79 -8.80
CA LEU A 486 11.81 -20.94 -9.07
C LEU A 486 11.71 -22.00 -7.98
N ARG A 487 11.51 -21.60 -6.73
CA ARG A 487 11.37 -22.52 -5.57
C ARG A 487 10.15 -23.45 -5.66
N ASN A 488 9.17 -23.09 -6.50
CA ASN A 488 7.97 -23.90 -6.71
C ASN A 488 8.20 -25.06 -7.71
N ILE A 489 9.24 -24.96 -8.54
CA ILE A 489 9.47 -25.91 -9.63
C ILE A 489 10.77 -26.71 -9.49
N ILE A 490 11.75 -26.22 -8.71
CA ILE A 490 13.03 -26.90 -8.49
C ILE A 490 13.52 -26.77 -7.05
N ASN A 491 14.46 -27.66 -6.68
CA ASN A 491 15.28 -27.49 -5.48
C ASN A 491 16.36 -26.42 -5.73
N ILE A 492 16.24 -25.27 -5.08
CA ILE A 492 17.15 -24.13 -5.29
C ILE A 492 18.59 -24.43 -4.82
N ASN A 493 18.78 -25.28 -3.81
CA ASN A 493 20.12 -25.67 -3.33
C ASN A 493 20.86 -26.49 -4.38
N GLU A 494 20.15 -27.39 -5.08
CA GLU A 494 20.73 -28.14 -6.20
C GLU A 494 21.14 -27.20 -7.36
N LEU A 495 20.36 -26.16 -7.64
CA LEU A 495 20.72 -25.13 -8.62
C LEU A 495 22.01 -24.42 -8.22
N TYR A 496 22.15 -24.02 -6.94
CA TYR A 496 23.37 -23.38 -6.45
C TYR A 496 24.58 -24.30 -6.53
N GLU A 497 24.43 -25.59 -6.21
CA GLU A 497 25.51 -26.56 -6.34
C GLU A 497 25.96 -26.69 -7.80
N LYS A 498 25.04 -26.86 -8.73
CA LYS A 498 25.35 -27.01 -10.16
C LYS A 498 25.97 -25.75 -10.77
N LEU A 499 25.60 -24.55 -10.28
CA LEU A 499 26.19 -23.28 -10.70
C LEU A 499 27.47 -22.92 -9.93
N GLY A 500 27.90 -23.73 -8.95
CA GLY A 500 29.07 -23.46 -8.10
C GLY A 500 28.89 -22.28 -7.15
N LEU A 501 27.66 -21.85 -6.90
CA LEU A 501 27.31 -20.70 -6.03
C LEU A 501 27.20 -21.07 -4.57
N GLN A 502 26.95 -22.35 -4.22
CA GLN A 502 26.69 -22.80 -2.87
C GLN A 502 27.81 -22.41 -1.88
N LYS A 503 29.06 -22.45 -2.30
CA LYS A 503 30.22 -22.07 -1.47
C LYS A 503 30.26 -20.59 -1.11
N TYR A 504 29.57 -19.73 -1.87
CA TYR A 504 29.53 -18.28 -1.64
C TYR A 504 28.29 -17.80 -0.92
N LYS A 505 27.30 -18.68 -0.73
CA LYS A 505 25.97 -18.32 -0.22
C LYS A 505 26.05 -17.47 1.06
N SER A 506 26.79 -17.90 2.08
CA SER A 506 26.92 -17.15 3.34
C SER A 506 27.55 -15.77 3.17
N LEU A 507 28.47 -15.61 2.23
CA LEU A 507 29.10 -14.33 1.92
C LEU A 507 28.12 -13.40 1.20
N PHE A 508 27.38 -13.95 0.23
CA PHE A 508 26.41 -13.22 -0.56
C PHE A 508 25.16 -12.83 0.27
N ASP A 509 24.70 -13.69 1.17
CA ASP A 509 23.60 -13.36 2.10
C ASP A 509 23.96 -12.12 2.97
N ARG A 510 25.21 -12.03 3.45
CA ARG A 510 25.68 -10.86 4.21
C ARG A 510 25.75 -9.59 3.36
N LEU A 511 26.13 -9.71 2.09
CA LEU A 511 26.13 -8.58 1.17
C LEU A 511 24.70 -8.10 0.90
N GLU A 512 23.79 -9.03 0.67
CA GLU A 512 22.37 -8.74 0.45
C GLU A 512 21.75 -7.99 1.65
N GLU A 513 22.03 -8.45 2.87
CA GLU A 513 21.58 -7.77 4.10
C GLU A 513 22.09 -6.33 4.19
N LYS A 514 23.34 -6.09 3.80
CA LYS A 514 23.92 -4.74 3.80
C LYS A 514 23.31 -3.85 2.71
N ILE A 515 23.09 -4.39 1.53
CA ILE A 515 22.41 -3.71 0.42
C ILE A 515 20.98 -3.32 0.85
N ASP A 516 20.23 -4.26 1.42
CA ASP A 516 18.89 -4.01 1.95
C ASP A 516 18.88 -2.88 2.99
N GLY A 517 19.82 -2.92 3.92
CA GLY A 517 19.95 -1.87 4.94
C GLY A 517 20.31 -0.48 4.36
N LYS A 518 20.95 -0.43 3.18
CA LYS A 518 21.23 0.81 2.46
C LYS A 518 19.97 1.39 1.80
N ILE A 519 19.13 0.54 1.23
CA ILE A 519 18.01 0.95 0.36
C ILE A 519 16.73 1.20 1.15
N TYR A 520 16.38 0.26 2.04
CA TYR A 520 15.05 0.24 2.65
C TYR A 520 14.95 1.05 3.93
N ASP A 521 13.77 1.64 4.12
CA ASP A 521 13.40 2.38 5.32
C ASP A 521 12.97 1.41 6.43
N ASN A 522 13.66 1.45 7.56
CA ASN A 522 13.36 0.57 8.70
C ASN A 522 11.99 0.85 9.33
N SER A 523 11.50 2.08 9.30
CA SER A 523 10.20 2.44 9.87
C SER A 523 9.06 1.68 9.21
N ILE A 524 9.10 1.60 7.88
CA ILE A 524 8.09 0.91 7.07
C ILE A 524 8.31 -0.60 7.10
N ARG A 525 9.57 -1.05 7.12
CA ARG A 525 9.94 -2.46 7.26
C ARG A 525 9.42 -3.03 8.58
N LEU A 526 9.55 -2.32 9.69
CA LEU A 526 9.03 -2.73 11.00
C LEU A 526 7.50 -2.81 11.01
N ALA A 527 6.81 -1.87 10.35
CA ALA A 527 5.36 -1.91 10.20
C ALA A 527 4.91 -3.15 9.41
N ASN A 528 5.67 -3.56 8.39
CA ASN A 528 5.39 -4.74 7.56
C ASN A 528 5.72 -6.07 8.26
N HIS A 529 6.69 -6.09 9.19
CA HIS A 529 7.14 -7.30 9.87
C HIS A 529 6.48 -7.56 11.23
N ARG A 530 5.47 -6.78 11.61
CA ARG A 530 4.72 -7.08 12.83
C ARG A 530 4.11 -8.47 12.72
N PRO A 531 4.33 -9.36 13.72
CA PRO A 531 3.82 -10.71 13.66
C PRO A 531 2.31 -10.69 13.55
N MET A 532 1.78 -11.33 12.52
CA MET A 532 0.34 -11.54 12.36
C MET A 532 -0.12 -12.48 13.46
N LYS A 533 -1.04 -12.02 14.29
CA LYS A 533 -1.77 -12.90 15.20
C LYS A 533 -3.03 -13.35 14.49
N ASN A 534 -3.30 -14.64 14.53
CA ASN A 534 -4.55 -15.19 14.02
C ASN A 534 -5.71 -14.82 14.98
N VAL A 535 -6.08 -13.55 14.96
CA VAL A 535 -7.13 -13.00 15.81
C VAL A 535 -8.48 -13.64 15.48
N ARG A 536 -8.72 -13.94 14.20
CA ARG A 536 -9.94 -14.64 13.78
C ARG A 536 -10.04 -16.01 14.44
N GLY A 537 -8.95 -16.77 14.45
CA GLY A 537 -8.90 -18.06 15.17
C GLY A 537 -9.27 -17.92 16.64
N PHE A 538 -8.73 -16.92 17.34
CA PHE A 538 -9.06 -16.65 18.75
C PHE A 538 -10.52 -16.22 18.95
N ILE A 539 -11.07 -15.42 18.03
CA ILE A 539 -12.48 -14.99 18.13
C ILE A 539 -13.42 -16.17 17.91
N VAL A 540 -13.16 -17.00 16.90
CA VAL A 540 -13.96 -18.20 16.61
C VAL A 540 -13.88 -19.18 17.79
N GLU A 541 -12.69 -19.48 18.27
CA GLU A 541 -12.48 -20.37 19.42
C GLU A 541 -13.21 -19.86 20.68
N ASN A 542 -13.11 -18.57 20.97
CA ASN A 542 -13.81 -17.97 22.10
C ASN A 542 -15.33 -18.01 21.92
N SER A 543 -15.83 -17.78 20.70
CA SER A 543 -17.26 -17.90 20.39
C SER A 543 -17.76 -19.34 20.57
N ASP A 544 -17.00 -20.31 20.10
CA ASP A 544 -17.32 -21.74 20.27
C ASP A 544 -17.33 -22.14 21.73
N LEU A 545 -16.36 -21.70 22.52
CA LEU A 545 -16.30 -21.94 23.97
C LEU A 545 -17.48 -21.31 24.70
N LYS A 546 -17.86 -20.07 24.34
CA LYS A 546 -19.03 -19.41 24.90
C LYS A 546 -20.33 -20.16 24.57
N THR A 547 -20.50 -20.61 23.34
CA THR A 547 -21.65 -21.38 22.88
C THR A 547 -21.74 -22.72 23.62
N LYS A 548 -20.62 -23.44 23.77
CA LYS A 548 -20.55 -24.67 24.55
C LYS A 548 -20.91 -24.44 26.02
N ASN A 549 -20.43 -23.33 26.61
CA ASN A 549 -20.74 -23.00 27.99
C ASN A 549 -22.23 -22.69 28.19
N ILE A 550 -22.86 -21.93 27.29
CA ILE A 550 -24.31 -21.67 27.30
C ILE A 550 -25.09 -22.98 27.18
N PHE A 551 -24.70 -23.85 26.26
CA PHE A 551 -25.33 -25.17 26.10
C PHE A 551 -25.23 -26.00 27.38
N LEU A 552 -24.03 -26.17 27.95
CA LEU A 552 -23.82 -26.92 29.20
C LEU A 552 -24.60 -26.34 30.38
N SER A 553 -24.66 -25.00 30.45
CA SER A 553 -25.46 -24.32 31.49
C SER A 553 -26.97 -24.60 31.34
N SER A 554 -27.46 -24.66 30.08
CA SER A 554 -28.86 -25.01 29.83
C SER A 554 -29.18 -26.46 30.14
N GLU A 555 -28.25 -27.39 29.82
CA GLU A 555 -28.36 -28.79 30.14
C GLU A 555 -28.34 -29.00 31.68
N LEU A 556 -27.45 -28.32 32.38
CA LEU A 556 -27.41 -28.34 33.84
C LEU A 556 -28.75 -27.92 34.44
N GLN A 557 -29.36 -26.82 33.97
CA GLN A 557 -30.66 -26.36 34.40
C GLN A 557 -31.80 -27.38 34.15
N LYS A 558 -31.75 -28.06 33.01
CA LYS A 558 -32.71 -29.13 32.70
C LYS A 558 -32.54 -30.32 33.66
N LEU A 559 -31.31 -30.70 33.92
CA LEU A 559 -30.95 -31.80 34.80
C LEU A 559 -31.33 -31.48 36.26
N GLU A 560 -31.11 -30.28 36.74
CA GLU A 560 -31.54 -29.78 38.04
C GLU A 560 -33.08 -29.78 38.20
N LYS A 561 -33.84 -29.56 37.12
CA LYS A 561 -35.30 -29.58 37.10
C LYS A 561 -35.93 -31.01 37.14
N VAL A 562 -35.23 -32.01 36.66
CA VAL A 562 -35.74 -33.37 36.47
C VAL A 562 -35.56 -34.26 37.73
N ASN A 563 -34.92 -33.81 38.78
CA ASN A 563 -34.77 -34.45 40.11
C ASN A 563 -34.23 -35.91 40.13
N ASN A 564 -33.62 -36.37 39.04
CA ASN A 564 -33.11 -37.73 38.91
C ASN A 564 -31.58 -37.82 38.75
N ILE A 565 -30.87 -36.75 39.07
CA ILE A 565 -29.43 -36.68 38.77
C ILE A 565 -28.66 -36.73 40.08
N THR A 566 -27.64 -37.60 40.08
CA THR A 566 -26.72 -37.66 41.22
C THR A 566 -25.91 -36.38 41.32
N GLU A 567 -25.64 -35.89 42.56
CA GLU A 567 -24.81 -34.72 42.82
C GLU A 567 -23.44 -34.81 42.11
N GLU A 568 -23.01 -36.03 41.80
CA GLU A 568 -21.76 -36.28 41.09
C GLU A 568 -21.79 -35.83 39.62
N GLU A 569 -22.93 -35.98 38.92
CA GLU A 569 -23.09 -35.50 37.54
C GLU A 569 -23.19 -33.99 37.46
N ILE A 570 -23.92 -33.38 38.41
CA ILE A 570 -23.97 -31.94 38.54
C ILE A 570 -22.58 -31.36 38.84
N SER A 571 -21.81 -31.98 39.72
CA SER A 571 -20.46 -31.60 40.05
C SER A 571 -19.52 -31.70 38.82
N LYS A 572 -19.62 -32.75 38.01
CA LYS A 572 -18.84 -32.90 36.76
C LYS A 572 -19.15 -31.79 35.75
N MET A 573 -20.44 -31.48 35.55
CA MET A 573 -20.86 -30.42 34.64
C MET A 573 -20.44 -29.03 35.13
N ARG A 574 -20.56 -28.73 36.40
CA ARG A 574 -20.07 -27.47 36.98
C ARG A 574 -18.58 -27.31 36.78
N LYS A 575 -17.81 -28.38 37.01
CA LYS A 575 -16.38 -28.35 36.81
C LYS A 575 -16.01 -28.16 35.33
N GLN A 576 -16.81 -28.70 34.42
CA GLN A 576 -16.63 -28.53 33.00
C GLN A 576 -16.93 -27.11 32.53
N ILE A 577 -18.01 -26.50 33.06
CA ILE A 577 -18.36 -25.09 32.82
C ILE A 577 -17.26 -24.18 33.38
N GLU A 578 -16.78 -24.44 34.60
CA GLU A 578 -15.72 -23.66 35.24
C GLU A 578 -14.41 -23.73 34.42
N ASN A 579 -14.01 -24.91 33.97
CA ASN A 579 -12.83 -25.08 33.12
C ASN A 579 -12.95 -24.30 31.80
N GLN A 580 -14.12 -24.34 31.16
CA GLN A 580 -14.36 -23.59 29.94
C GLN A 580 -14.35 -22.08 30.19
N GLN A 581 -14.94 -21.63 31.31
CA GLN A 581 -14.92 -20.23 31.70
C GLN A 581 -13.49 -19.74 32.00
N ASN A 582 -12.68 -20.57 32.63
CA ASN A 582 -11.28 -20.28 32.86
C ASN A 582 -10.51 -20.17 31.53
N THR A 583 -10.77 -21.05 30.58
CA THR A 583 -10.17 -20.98 29.24
C THR A 583 -10.59 -19.69 28.51
N ILE A 584 -11.88 -19.33 28.57
CA ILE A 584 -12.37 -18.05 28.01
C ILE A 584 -11.64 -16.88 28.66
N ASN A 585 -11.53 -16.89 30.00
CA ASN A 585 -10.84 -15.84 30.76
C ASN A 585 -9.35 -15.77 30.42
N GLU A 586 -8.68 -16.91 30.24
CA GLU A 586 -7.28 -16.97 29.81
C GLU A 586 -7.11 -16.36 28.41
N ILE A 587 -7.98 -16.69 27.46
CA ILE A 587 -8.00 -16.12 26.12
C ILE A 587 -8.20 -14.60 26.21
N GLU A 588 -9.21 -14.15 26.96
CA GLU A 588 -9.53 -12.72 27.14
C GLU A 588 -8.41 -11.95 27.87
N ASN A 589 -7.69 -12.61 28.78
CA ASN A 589 -6.55 -12.04 29.47
C ASN A 589 -5.23 -12.18 28.75
N SER A 590 -5.18 -12.95 27.70
CA SER A 590 -3.96 -13.14 26.90
C SER A 590 -3.43 -11.82 26.35
N LYS A 591 -2.11 -11.74 26.16
CA LYS A 591 -1.50 -10.56 25.51
C LYS A 591 -2.08 -10.32 24.12
N GLY A 592 -2.46 -11.39 23.41
CA GLY A 592 -3.09 -11.33 22.09
C GLY A 592 -4.48 -10.69 22.13
N TRP A 593 -5.33 -11.15 23.04
CA TRP A 593 -6.69 -10.62 23.21
C TRP A 593 -6.67 -9.17 23.71
N LYS A 594 -5.87 -8.88 24.73
CA LYS A 594 -5.69 -7.51 25.24
C LYS A 594 -5.14 -6.55 24.20
N LEU A 595 -4.25 -7.04 23.34
CA LEU A 595 -3.77 -6.28 22.19
C LEU A 595 -4.91 -6.05 21.20
N THR A 596 -5.68 -7.09 20.88
CA THR A 596 -6.85 -7.00 20.00
C THR A 596 -7.87 -6.00 20.51
N LEU A 597 -8.18 -6.03 21.81
CA LEU A 597 -9.11 -5.08 22.43
C LEU A 597 -8.56 -3.65 22.44
N LYS A 598 -7.24 -3.48 22.67
CA LYS A 598 -6.60 -2.16 22.54
C LYS A 598 -6.67 -1.65 21.12
N ILE A 599 -6.43 -2.52 20.14
CA ILE A 599 -6.54 -2.21 18.72
C ILE A 599 -7.98 -1.89 18.35
N ARG A 600 -8.95 -2.71 18.80
CA ARG A 600 -10.38 -2.39 18.65
C ARG A 600 -10.73 -1.05 19.27
N LYS A 601 -10.22 -0.75 20.46
CA LYS A 601 -10.39 0.57 21.09
C LYS A 601 -9.76 1.67 20.27
N VAL A 602 -8.58 1.47 19.71
CA VAL A 602 -7.91 2.43 18.86
C VAL A 602 -8.69 2.63 17.56
N VAL A 603 -9.09 1.55 16.92
CA VAL A 603 -9.91 1.60 15.69
C VAL A 603 -11.32 2.12 15.97
N SER A 604 -11.96 1.74 17.08
CA SER A 604 -13.26 2.27 17.49
C SER A 604 -13.18 3.71 17.95
N CYS A 605 -12.04 4.11 18.46
CA CYS A 605 -11.77 5.48 18.79
C CYS A 605 -11.58 6.37 17.54
N PHE A 606 -11.11 5.86 16.42
CA PHE A 606 -11.20 6.56 15.15
C PHE A 606 -12.65 6.73 14.65
N LYS A 607 -13.58 5.89 15.13
CA LYS A 607 -14.99 5.89 14.72
C LYS A 607 -15.99 6.47 15.71
N ARG A 608 -15.73 6.44 17.02
CA ARG A 608 -16.62 7.02 18.04
C ARG A 608 -16.65 8.53 18.11
N LYS A 609 -15.86 9.21 17.31
CA LYS A 609 -15.88 10.67 17.20
C LYS A 609 -17.02 11.21 16.36
N GLU A 610 -17.85 10.33 15.84
CA GLU A 610 -18.97 10.70 14.98
C GLU A 610 -20.34 10.53 15.62
N GLU A 611 -20.40 10.07 16.88
CA GLU A 611 -21.68 9.80 17.56
C GLU A 611 -22.00 10.74 18.74
N LYS A 612 -21.28 11.86 18.87
CA LYS A 612 -21.67 12.89 19.88
C LYS A 612 -21.70 14.28 19.30
#